data_ee8df3a55805d347cea29fbf1d30cd38
#
_entry.id   ee8df3a55805d347cea29fbf1d30cd38
#
_cell.length_a   1.000
_cell.length_b   1.000
_cell.length_c   1.000
_cell.angle_alpha   90.00
_cell.angle_beta   90.00
_cell.angle_gamma   90.00
#
_symmetry.space_group_name_H-M   'P 1'
#
loop_
_entity.id
_entity.type
_entity.pdbx_description
1 polymer ?
#
loop_
_entity_poly.entity_id
_entity_poly.type
_entity_poly.pdbx_seq_one_letter_code
_entity_poly.pdbx_strand_id
1 'polypeptide(L)'
;SDETEKPTLATPQIVQHEQTDDNPIKLSFSWTEVKNATAYVYELSTNIDGVNTTIAKGETATTSVEITESKELLLSYDTKYTFSLIAKSPQLESKSVSAEVTTSPSPFKMEVTELSYRGATFNVTPTDPNMPYQTAQTEWDKYAKYESDSIFIANYEFSYYKAVPPPFVPWYVKMESACQKGNHSWKTRILSPGKTYIFYSYGCKFQYKENPKNPVVLSTPFVKVKFTTPEWKATSKMTFNVTSVSQTLKDGKVVSVVKVVPSSNTEKYFVTFVEDEYVEKNYGGKDFELLMGRMGDAEKMGVVRNYNWGASKLLRSGEQTISNAETGISVDQNITAGKKYHVIVIGMSDDGLQTTEIKRLDLTAPSK
;
A
#
# COMPACT_ATOMS: atom_id res chain seq x y z
N SER A 1 -47.93 15.06 -36.85
CA SER A 1 -47.68 13.62 -36.72
C SER A 1 -47.56 13.26 -35.25
N ASP A 2 -48.49 12.48 -34.82
CA ASP A 2 -48.51 11.96 -33.47
C ASP A 2 -47.33 10.99 -33.30
N GLU A 3 -46.21 11.48 -32.75
CA GLU A 3 -45.21 10.59 -32.21
C GLU A 3 -45.81 9.93 -30.99
N THR A 4 -46.34 8.71 -31.16
CA THR A 4 -46.72 7.88 -30.03
C THR A 4 -45.49 7.52 -29.22
N GLU A 5 -45.45 7.99 -27.96
CA GLU A 5 -44.42 7.57 -27.01
C GLU A 5 -44.34 6.03 -26.99
N LYS A 6 -43.12 5.48 -27.02
CA LYS A 6 -42.95 4.02 -26.85
C LYS A 6 -43.54 3.60 -25.50
N PRO A 7 -44.30 2.52 -25.42
CA PRO A 7 -44.76 2.02 -24.14
C PRO A 7 -43.57 1.73 -23.24
N THR A 8 -43.65 2.13 -21.99
CA THR A 8 -42.66 1.89 -20.96
C THR A 8 -43.32 1.26 -19.77
N LEU A 9 -42.50 0.60 -18.94
CA LEU A 9 -42.95 0.16 -17.62
C LEU A 9 -43.08 1.37 -16.70
N ALA A 10 -43.90 1.26 -15.68
CA ALA A 10 -43.98 2.27 -14.64
C ALA A 10 -42.63 2.36 -13.90
N THR A 11 -42.25 3.56 -13.50
CA THR A 11 -41.03 3.78 -12.71
C THR A 11 -41.23 3.21 -11.31
N PRO A 12 -40.35 2.35 -10.82
CA PRO A 12 -40.44 1.88 -9.44
C PRO A 12 -40.25 3.02 -8.44
N GLN A 13 -40.82 2.87 -7.24
CA GLN A 13 -40.65 3.79 -6.14
C GLN A 13 -39.74 3.14 -5.09
N ILE A 14 -38.58 3.75 -4.82
CA ILE A 14 -37.67 3.29 -3.77
C ILE A 14 -38.25 3.70 -2.42
N VAL A 15 -38.52 2.71 -1.56
CA VAL A 15 -39.13 2.91 -0.25
C VAL A 15 -38.17 2.70 0.91
N GLN A 16 -37.05 2.01 0.68
CA GLN A 16 -35.98 1.84 1.64
C GLN A 16 -34.64 2.10 0.95
N HIS A 17 -33.80 2.92 1.53
CA HIS A 17 -32.43 3.19 1.10
C HIS A 17 -31.62 3.62 2.31
N GLU A 18 -31.03 2.65 3.01
CA GLU A 18 -30.36 2.90 4.29
C GLU A 18 -29.19 1.94 4.51
N GLN A 19 -28.29 2.36 5.38
CA GLN A 19 -27.26 1.49 5.93
C GLN A 19 -27.85 0.71 7.10
N THR A 20 -27.74 -0.63 7.05
CA THR A 20 -28.30 -1.52 8.08
C THR A 20 -27.24 -2.19 8.95
N ASP A 21 -25.97 -2.12 8.57
CA ASP A 21 -24.84 -2.59 9.37
C ASP A 21 -23.59 -1.76 9.04
N ASP A 22 -22.68 -1.63 10.00
CA ASP A 22 -21.44 -0.86 9.86
C ASP A 22 -20.16 -1.73 9.93
N ASN A 23 -20.30 -3.03 10.18
CA ASN A 23 -19.14 -3.93 10.31
C ASN A 23 -19.48 -5.39 9.95
N PRO A 24 -19.44 -5.78 8.67
CA PRO A 24 -19.15 -4.98 7.48
C PRO A 24 -20.28 -3.99 7.15
N ILE A 25 -19.97 -2.96 6.39
CA ILE A 25 -20.97 -2.00 5.92
C ILE A 25 -21.97 -2.74 5.03
N LYS A 26 -23.25 -2.58 5.32
CA LYS A 26 -24.36 -3.15 4.56
C LYS A 26 -25.36 -2.06 4.19
N LEU A 27 -25.66 -1.96 2.91
CA LEU A 27 -26.65 -1.03 2.36
C LEU A 27 -27.87 -1.84 1.90
N SER A 28 -29.06 -1.44 2.36
CA SER A 28 -30.30 -2.13 2.05
C SER A 28 -31.23 -1.23 1.27
N PHE A 29 -31.77 -1.77 0.18
CA PHE A 29 -32.67 -1.07 -0.72
C PHE A 29 -33.89 -1.92 -0.97
N SER A 30 -35.06 -1.30 -0.99
CA SER A 30 -36.30 -1.94 -1.41
C SER A 30 -37.17 -0.94 -2.16
N TRP A 31 -38.07 -1.47 -2.96
CA TRP A 31 -38.94 -0.67 -3.84
C TRP A 31 -40.29 -1.36 -4.07
N THR A 32 -41.19 -0.62 -4.66
CA THR A 32 -42.52 -1.13 -4.99
C THR A 32 -42.46 -1.99 -6.23
N GLU A 33 -43.27 -3.05 -6.23
CA GLU A 33 -43.44 -3.91 -7.38
C GLU A 33 -44.01 -3.12 -8.58
N VAL A 34 -43.46 -3.36 -9.75
CA VAL A 34 -43.90 -2.76 -11.01
C VAL A 34 -44.68 -3.78 -11.82
N LYS A 35 -45.90 -3.46 -12.20
CA LYS A 35 -46.74 -4.33 -13.01
C LYS A 35 -46.05 -4.69 -14.34
N ASN A 36 -46.05 -5.97 -14.68
CA ASN A 36 -45.43 -6.54 -15.88
C ASN A 36 -43.90 -6.52 -15.89
N ALA A 37 -43.24 -6.06 -14.85
CA ALA A 37 -41.79 -6.19 -14.73
C ALA A 37 -41.44 -7.65 -14.39
N THR A 38 -40.39 -8.16 -15.05
CA THR A 38 -39.84 -9.50 -14.79
C THR A 38 -38.53 -9.44 -14.02
N ALA A 39 -37.88 -8.30 -14.03
CA ALA A 39 -36.62 -8.08 -13.33
C ALA A 39 -36.40 -6.59 -13.05
N TYR A 40 -35.45 -6.34 -12.19
CA TYR A 40 -34.99 -4.98 -11.84
C TYR A 40 -33.48 -4.94 -11.97
N VAL A 41 -32.98 -3.90 -12.64
CA VAL A 41 -31.55 -3.68 -12.83
C VAL A 41 -31.12 -2.51 -11.95
N TYR A 42 -30.08 -2.70 -11.20
CA TYR A 42 -29.59 -1.69 -10.28
C TYR A 42 -28.09 -1.41 -10.43
N GLU A 43 -27.70 -0.21 -10.07
CA GLU A 43 -26.31 0.23 -9.97
C GLU A 43 -26.11 0.99 -8.68
N LEU A 44 -24.94 0.82 -8.07
CA LEU A 44 -24.47 1.62 -6.96
C LEU A 44 -23.26 2.44 -7.44
N SER A 45 -23.31 3.74 -7.23
CA SER A 45 -22.24 4.64 -7.62
C SER A 45 -21.83 5.56 -6.47
N THR A 46 -20.63 6.09 -6.58
CA THR A 46 -20.10 7.09 -5.65
C THR A 46 -19.13 8.00 -6.39
N ASN A 47 -18.85 9.16 -5.82
CA ASN A 47 -17.86 10.07 -6.36
C ASN A 47 -16.46 9.60 -5.94
N ILE A 48 -15.60 9.34 -6.93
CA ILE A 48 -14.19 9.02 -6.74
C ILE A 48 -13.38 10.06 -7.49
N ASP A 49 -12.61 10.88 -6.75
CA ASP A 49 -11.77 11.95 -7.28
C ASP A 49 -12.53 12.92 -8.22
N GLY A 50 -13.77 13.28 -7.84
CA GLY A 50 -14.61 14.17 -8.60
C GLY A 50 -15.39 13.51 -9.73
N VAL A 51 -15.26 12.21 -9.92
CA VAL A 51 -15.93 11.44 -10.98
C VAL A 51 -16.98 10.51 -10.38
N ASN A 52 -18.22 10.60 -10.85
CA ASN A 52 -19.27 9.64 -10.47
C ASN A 52 -18.95 8.28 -11.08
N THR A 53 -18.68 7.29 -10.22
CA THR A 53 -18.18 5.98 -10.60
C THR A 53 -19.14 4.88 -10.15
N THR A 54 -19.56 4.02 -11.06
CA THR A 54 -20.33 2.81 -10.73
C THR A 54 -19.38 1.79 -10.10
N ILE A 55 -19.69 1.36 -8.89
CA ILE A 55 -18.89 0.42 -8.11
C ILE A 55 -19.53 -0.96 -7.99
N ALA A 56 -20.83 -1.06 -8.18
CA ALA A 56 -21.56 -2.32 -8.18
C ALA A 56 -22.77 -2.22 -9.09
N LYS A 57 -23.15 -3.34 -9.71
CA LYS A 57 -24.36 -3.44 -10.52
C LYS A 57 -24.85 -4.88 -10.50
N GLY A 58 -26.17 -5.04 -10.68
CA GLY A 58 -26.76 -6.37 -10.70
C GLY A 58 -28.20 -6.33 -11.21
N GLU A 59 -28.78 -7.49 -11.24
CA GLU A 59 -30.16 -7.74 -11.65
C GLU A 59 -30.83 -8.69 -10.66
N THR A 60 -32.06 -8.40 -10.31
CA THR A 60 -32.84 -9.24 -9.40
C THR A 60 -34.30 -9.30 -9.86
N ALA A 61 -34.95 -10.42 -9.58
CA ALA A 61 -36.39 -10.58 -9.77
C ALA A 61 -37.21 -10.14 -8.56
N THR A 62 -36.55 -9.90 -7.43
CA THR A 62 -37.20 -9.45 -6.19
C THR A 62 -37.27 -7.93 -6.11
N THR A 63 -37.97 -7.39 -5.13
CA THR A 63 -38.13 -5.95 -4.92
C THR A 63 -37.20 -5.40 -3.81
N SER A 64 -36.14 -6.11 -3.52
CA SER A 64 -35.16 -5.69 -2.55
C SER A 64 -33.77 -6.23 -2.89
N VAL A 65 -32.74 -5.55 -2.41
CA VAL A 65 -31.34 -5.99 -2.53
C VAL A 65 -30.57 -5.49 -1.32
N GLU A 66 -29.64 -6.31 -0.86
CA GLU A 66 -28.62 -5.91 0.10
C GLU A 66 -27.27 -5.88 -0.59
N ILE A 67 -26.54 -4.78 -0.45
CA ILE A 67 -25.17 -4.64 -0.95
C ILE A 67 -24.26 -4.58 0.28
N THR A 68 -23.51 -5.67 0.47
CA THR A 68 -22.64 -5.83 1.63
C THR A 68 -21.19 -5.67 1.19
N GLU A 69 -20.43 -4.95 1.99
CA GLU A 69 -18.98 -4.84 1.79
C GLU A 69 -18.35 -6.23 1.72
N SER A 70 -17.44 -6.40 0.77
CA SER A 70 -16.64 -7.60 0.59
C SER A 70 -15.23 -7.21 0.13
N LYS A 71 -14.33 -8.17 -0.04
CA LYS A 71 -12.99 -7.90 -0.57
C LYS A 71 -13.02 -7.41 -2.02
N GLU A 72 -14.03 -7.81 -2.77
CA GLU A 72 -14.25 -7.37 -4.15
C GLU A 72 -14.97 -6.02 -4.22
N LEU A 73 -15.66 -5.64 -3.16
CA LEU A 73 -16.43 -4.40 -3.06
C LEU A 73 -16.23 -3.76 -1.70
N LEU A 74 -15.21 -2.91 -1.58
CA LEU A 74 -15.02 -2.12 -0.36
C LEU A 74 -15.98 -0.95 -0.35
N LEU A 75 -16.65 -0.77 0.79
CA LEU A 75 -17.48 0.40 1.07
C LEU A 75 -16.80 1.25 2.13
N SER A 76 -16.94 2.56 2.01
CA SER A 76 -16.28 3.54 2.88
C SER A 76 -17.27 4.19 3.83
N TYR A 77 -16.77 4.61 5.00
CA TYR A 77 -17.51 5.47 5.95
C TYR A 77 -17.57 6.91 5.42
N ASP A 78 -18.45 7.72 5.95
CA ASP A 78 -18.64 9.14 5.58
C ASP A 78 -18.79 9.36 4.07
N THR A 79 -19.44 8.43 3.37
CA THR A 79 -19.48 8.43 1.93
C THR A 79 -20.92 8.38 1.43
N LYS A 80 -21.23 9.23 0.47
CA LYS A 80 -22.54 9.24 -0.20
C LYS A 80 -22.52 8.26 -1.37
N TYR A 81 -23.43 7.29 -1.32
CA TYR A 81 -23.67 6.33 -2.40
C TYR A 81 -25.01 6.64 -3.06
N THR A 82 -25.07 6.50 -4.37
CA THR A 82 -26.28 6.64 -5.16
C THR A 82 -26.70 5.28 -5.71
N PHE A 83 -27.90 4.86 -5.38
CA PHE A 83 -28.51 3.65 -5.90
C PHE A 83 -29.47 4.02 -7.01
N SER A 84 -29.30 3.43 -8.19
CA SER A 84 -30.13 3.68 -9.37
C SER A 84 -30.81 2.38 -9.79
N LEU A 85 -32.09 2.46 -10.18
CA LEU A 85 -32.93 1.32 -10.43
C LEU A 85 -33.78 1.53 -11.68
N ILE A 86 -33.89 0.46 -12.47
CA ILE A 86 -34.78 0.37 -13.64
C ILE A 86 -35.58 -0.93 -13.53
N ALA A 87 -36.88 -0.86 -13.75
CA ALA A 87 -37.70 -2.05 -13.94
C ALA A 87 -37.63 -2.48 -15.42
N LYS A 88 -37.58 -3.78 -15.68
CA LYS A 88 -37.57 -4.29 -17.04
C LYS A 88 -38.42 -5.54 -17.25
N SER A 89 -38.81 -5.74 -18.49
CA SER A 89 -39.36 -6.97 -19.05
C SER A 89 -38.59 -7.35 -20.30
N PRO A 90 -38.86 -8.47 -20.99
CA PRO A 90 -38.11 -8.79 -22.21
C PRO A 90 -38.13 -7.73 -23.29
N GLN A 91 -39.18 -6.89 -23.35
CA GLN A 91 -39.32 -5.87 -24.38
C GLN A 91 -39.36 -4.44 -23.90
N LEU A 92 -39.57 -4.22 -22.60
CA LEU A 92 -39.79 -2.87 -22.05
C LEU A 92 -38.86 -2.56 -20.88
N GLU A 93 -38.61 -1.26 -20.71
CA GLU A 93 -37.88 -0.73 -19.56
C GLU A 93 -38.65 0.47 -18.98
N SER A 94 -38.49 0.70 -17.68
CA SER A 94 -38.94 1.91 -17.04
C SER A 94 -37.89 3.01 -17.16
N LYS A 95 -38.28 4.25 -16.81
CA LYS A 95 -37.32 5.29 -16.49
C LYS A 95 -36.53 4.89 -15.24
N SER A 96 -35.31 5.41 -15.14
CA SER A 96 -34.47 5.22 -13.94
C SER A 96 -34.99 6.04 -12.79
N VAL A 97 -34.88 5.47 -11.57
CA VAL A 97 -35.09 6.18 -10.32
C VAL A 97 -33.86 6.02 -9.45
N SER A 98 -33.55 7.01 -8.64
CA SER A 98 -32.35 7.00 -7.80
C SER A 98 -32.69 7.38 -6.36
N ALA A 99 -31.92 6.87 -5.43
CA ALA A 99 -31.94 7.26 -4.02
C ALA A 99 -30.51 7.26 -3.49
N GLU A 100 -30.28 8.10 -2.49
CA GLU A 100 -28.96 8.25 -1.87
C GLU A 100 -28.95 7.62 -0.47
N VAL A 101 -27.76 7.15 -0.08
CA VAL A 101 -27.44 6.72 1.27
C VAL A 101 -26.06 7.24 1.63
N THR A 102 -25.94 7.88 2.81
CA THR A 102 -24.65 8.30 3.35
C THR A 102 -24.31 7.38 4.50
N THR A 103 -23.12 6.78 4.42
CA THR A 103 -22.66 5.84 5.43
C THR A 103 -22.30 6.56 6.72
N SER A 104 -22.25 5.80 7.81
CA SER A 104 -21.96 6.31 9.16
C SER A 104 -20.59 6.97 9.23
N PRO A 105 -20.38 7.89 10.19
CA PRO A 105 -19.09 8.53 10.40
C PRO A 105 -17.99 7.53 10.68
N SER A 106 -16.80 7.77 10.14
CA SER A 106 -15.62 6.97 10.43
C SER A 106 -15.08 7.31 11.81
N PRO A 107 -14.70 6.32 12.64
CA PRO A 107 -13.98 6.61 13.88
C PRO A 107 -12.54 7.08 13.66
N PHE A 108 -12.02 6.98 12.42
CA PHE A 108 -10.67 7.42 12.07
C PHE A 108 -10.69 8.16 10.74
N LYS A 109 -10.00 9.29 10.69
CA LYS A 109 -9.57 9.88 9.42
C LYS A 109 -8.23 9.26 9.05
N MET A 110 -8.17 8.62 7.90
CA MET A 110 -6.99 7.88 7.45
C MET A 110 -6.58 8.36 6.06
N GLU A 111 -5.31 8.73 5.91
CA GLU A 111 -4.77 9.25 4.66
C GLU A 111 -3.44 8.56 4.32
N VAL A 112 -3.30 8.20 3.05
CA VAL A 112 -2.03 7.76 2.47
C VAL A 112 -1.50 8.92 1.66
N THR A 113 -0.34 9.44 2.04
CA THR A 113 0.34 10.56 1.37
C THR A 113 1.74 10.18 0.96
N GLU A 114 2.40 11.01 0.16
CA GLU A 114 3.77 10.76 -0.33
C GLU A 114 3.93 9.37 -0.95
N LEU A 115 2.91 8.88 -1.65
CA LEU A 115 2.90 7.57 -2.27
C LEU A 115 3.90 7.52 -3.42
N SER A 116 4.81 6.55 -3.36
CA SER A 116 5.80 6.29 -4.41
C SER A 116 5.86 4.80 -4.74
N TYR A 117 6.69 4.43 -5.69
CA TYR A 117 6.89 3.05 -6.09
C TYR A 117 7.45 2.16 -4.96
N ARG A 118 8.03 2.74 -3.91
CA ARG A 118 8.62 1.98 -2.80
C ARG A 118 8.20 2.45 -1.41
N GLY A 119 7.30 3.44 -1.31
CA GLY A 119 6.96 3.95 0.03
C GLY A 119 5.71 4.80 0.09
N ALA A 120 5.32 5.12 1.29
CA ALA A 120 4.18 5.97 1.60
C ALA A 120 4.31 6.55 3.00
N THR A 121 3.53 7.59 3.26
CA THR A 121 3.29 8.13 4.60
C THR A 121 1.84 7.86 4.97
N PHE A 122 1.64 7.34 6.19
CA PHE A 122 0.32 7.00 6.71
C PHE A 122 -0.03 7.95 7.83
N ASN A 123 -1.22 8.54 7.76
CA ASN A 123 -1.71 9.50 8.75
C ASN A 123 -3.04 9.02 9.31
N VAL A 124 -3.15 8.99 10.63
CA VAL A 124 -4.36 8.58 11.34
C VAL A 124 -4.76 9.66 12.34
N THR A 125 -6.02 10.08 12.28
CA THR A 125 -6.62 11.00 13.23
C THR A 125 -7.89 10.35 13.78
N PRO A 126 -7.86 9.81 15.03
CA PRO A 126 -9.08 9.27 15.64
C PRO A 126 -10.03 10.39 16.04
N THR A 127 -11.35 10.10 16.02
CA THR A 127 -12.35 11.04 16.50
C THR A 127 -12.32 11.18 18.03
N ASP A 128 -11.97 10.09 18.74
CA ASP A 128 -11.76 10.10 20.19
C ASP A 128 -10.23 10.09 20.48
N PRO A 129 -9.67 11.21 20.96
CA PRO A 129 -8.24 11.30 21.21
C PRO A 129 -7.74 10.44 22.39
N ASN A 130 -8.65 9.91 23.19
CA ASN A 130 -8.32 9.11 24.37
C ASN A 130 -8.46 7.60 24.13
N MET A 131 -8.97 7.21 22.98
CA MET A 131 -9.19 5.82 22.64
C MET A 131 -7.88 5.12 22.25
N PRO A 132 -7.52 4.01 22.90
CA PRO A 132 -6.44 3.18 22.42
C PRO A 132 -6.81 2.55 21.08
N TYR A 133 -5.90 2.54 20.13
CA TYR A 133 -6.14 1.91 18.84
C TYR A 133 -4.87 1.30 18.24
N GLN A 134 -5.07 0.34 17.37
CA GLN A 134 -4.02 -0.22 16.54
C GLN A 134 -4.13 0.34 15.13
N THR A 135 -2.99 0.55 14.50
CA THR A 135 -2.92 0.96 13.11
C THR A 135 -1.69 0.32 12.47
N ALA A 136 -1.83 -0.13 11.24
CA ALA A 136 -0.75 -0.78 10.50
C ALA A 136 -1.07 -0.81 9.02
N GLN A 137 -0.09 -1.26 8.24
CA GLN A 137 -0.28 -1.62 6.84
C GLN A 137 0.30 -3.01 6.59
N THR A 138 -0.27 -3.73 5.63
CA THR A 138 0.25 -5.00 5.15
C THR A 138 -0.12 -5.21 3.69
N GLU A 139 0.45 -6.23 3.07
CA GLU A 139 0.07 -6.60 1.71
C GLU A 139 -1.39 -7.04 1.65
N TRP A 140 -2.10 -6.60 0.61
CA TRP A 140 -3.49 -6.98 0.41
C TRP A 140 -3.68 -8.50 0.43
N ASP A 141 -2.79 -9.26 -0.22
CA ASP A 141 -2.90 -10.72 -0.29
C ASP A 141 -2.81 -11.40 1.07
N LYS A 142 -2.05 -10.83 2.01
CA LYS A 142 -1.97 -11.35 3.37
C LYS A 142 -3.27 -11.14 4.14
N TYR A 143 -3.93 -10.03 3.90
CA TYR A 143 -5.23 -9.73 4.51
C TYR A 143 -6.37 -10.52 3.82
N ALA A 144 -6.38 -10.54 2.49
CA ALA A 144 -7.50 -11.07 1.71
C ALA A 144 -7.73 -12.58 1.88
N LYS A 145 -6.72 -13.32 2.34
CA LYS A 145 -6.88 -14.76 2.61
C LYS A 145 -7.74 -15.08 3.83
N TYR A 146 -8.00 -14.12 4.70
CA TYR A 146 -8.87 -14.31 5.85
C TYR A 146 -10.32 -14.03 5.48
N GLU A 147 -11.24 -14.84 5.98
CA GLU A 147 -12.67 -14.78 5.60
C GLU A 147 -13.34 -13.48 6.04
N SER A 148 -12.94 -12.94 7.20
CA SER A 148 -13.51 -11.71 7.76
C SER A 148 -12.45 -10.87 8.46
N ASP A 149 -12.79 -9.60 8.71
CA ASP A 149 -11.93 -8.70 9.48
C ASP A 149 -11.72 -9.21 10.91
N SER A 150 -12.75 -9.80 11.52
CA SER A 150 -12.63 -10.38 12.86
C SER A 150 -11.63 -11.54 12.90
N ILE A 151 -11.64 -12.39 11.87
CA ILE A 151 -10.69 -13.50 11.75
C ILE A 151 -9.28 -12.97 11.47
N PHE A 152 -9.14 -11.96 10.63
CA PHE A 152 -7.85 -11.31 10.39
C PHE A 152 -7.25 -10.74 11.68
N ILE A 153 -8.04 -10.03 12.46
CA ILE A 153 -7.58 -9.45 13.72
C ILE A 153 -7.17 -10.56 14.70
N ALA A 154 -7.99 -11.58 14.88
CA ALA A 154 -7.71 -12.68 15.81
C ALA A 154 -6.50 -13.52 15.40
N ASN A 155 -6.35 -13.83 14.12
CA ASN A 155 -5.37 -14.80 13.63
C ASN A 155 -4.10 -14.17 13.02
N TYR A 156 -4.09 -12.88 12.73
CA TYR A 156 -2.92 -12.15 12.25
C TYR A 156 -2.43 -11.13 13.29
N GLU A 157 -3.28 -10.18 13.68
CA GLU A 157 -2.90 -9.08 14.58
C GLU A 157 -2.63 -9.58 16.01
N PHE A 158 -3.55 -10.31 16.60
CA PHE A 158 -3.37 -10.83 17.97
C PHE A 158 -2.26 -11.89 18.03
N SER A 159 -2.10 -12.67 16.97
CA SER A 159 -1.06 -13.69 16.90
C SER A 159 0.34 -13.10 16.95
N TYR A 160 0.53 -11.91 16.41
CA TYR A 160 1.81 -11.20 16.53
C TYR A 160 2.21 -11.00 17.98
N TYR A 161 1.28 -10.55 18.83
CA TYR A 161 1.54 -10.35 20.26
C TYR A 161 1.65 -11.66 21.01
N LYS A 162 0.86 -12.67 20.65
CA LYS A 162 0.89 -14.00 21.28
C LYS A 162 2.18 -14.76 20.96
N ALA A 163 2.79 -14.53 19.80
CA ALA A 163 4.00 -15.22 19.35
C ALA A 163 5.27 -14.70 20.02
N VAL A 164 5.26 -13.48 20.54
CA VAL A 164 6.43 -12.93 21.25
C VAL A 164 6.53 -13.63 22.60
N PRO A 165 7.62 -14.38 22.87
CA PRO A 165 7.77 -15.07 24.16
C PRO A 165 7.67 -14.06 25.30
N PRO A 166 6.72 -14.23 26.22
CA PRO A 166 6.73 -13.39 27.39
C PRO A 166 7.82 -13.90 28.31
N PRO A 167 8.71 -13.10 28.81
CA PRO A 167 9.18 -13.55 30.10
C PRO A 167 8.11 -13.34 31.17
N PHE A 168 7.36 -12.26 31.18
CA PHE A 168 6.55 -11.94 32.37
C PHE A 168 5.27 -11.15 32.13
N VAL A 169 4.97 -10.77 30.87
CA VAL A 169 3.83 -9.89 30.57
C VAL A 169 2.87 -10.60 29.61
N PRO A 170 1.58 -10.69 29.94
CA PRO A 170 0.59 -11.26 29.03
C PRO A 170 0.55 -10.51 27.69
N TRP A 171 0.22 -11.25 26.62
CA TRP A 171 0.20 -10.67 25.27
C TRP A 171 -0.70 -9.44 25.14
N TYR A 172 -1.84 -9.45 25.82
CA TYR A 172 -2.80 -8.33 25.76
C TYR A 172 -2.31 -7.08 26.50
N VAL A 173 -1.46 -7.25 27.50
CA VAL A 173 -0.80 -6.11 28.18
C VAL A 173 0.26 -5.49 27.27
N LYS A 174 1.00 -6.32 26.53
CA LYS A 174 1.93 -5.84 25.51
C LYS A 174 1.20 -5.06 24.41
N MET A 175 0.06 -5.59 23.95
CA MET A 175 -0.76 -4.94 22.95
C MET A 175 -1.29 -3.59 23.45
N GLU A 176 -1.78 -3.52 24.68
CA GLU A 176 -2.23 -2.27 25.30
C GLU A 176 -1.12 -1.22 25.31
N SER A 177 0.10 -1.62 25.69
CA SER A 177 1.26 -0.71 25.68
C SER A 177 1.67 -0.26 24.28
N ALA A 178 1.40 -1.07 23.27
CA ALA A 178 1.71 -0.76 21.88
C ALA A 178 0.63 0.06 21.18
N CYS A 179 -0.53 0.24 21.78
CA CYS A 179 -1.59 1.05 21.20
C CYS A 179 -1.21 2.52 21.07
N GLN A 180 -1.69 3.12 20.00
CA GLN A 180 -1.61 4.57 19.81
C GLN A 180 -2.78 5.25 20.51
N LYS A 181 -2.62 6.52 20.84
CA LYS A 181 -3.66 7.46 21.27
C LYS A 181 -3.44 8.80 20.57
N GLY A 182 -4.52 9.44 20.13
CA GLY A 182 -4.41 10.68 19.38
C GLY A 182 -3.84 10.48 17.98
N ASN A 183 -3.42 11.56 17.35
CA ASN A 183 -2.90 11.54 16.00
C ASN A 183 -1.60 10.74 15.91
N HIS A 184 -1.47 9.97 14.83
CA HIS A 184 -0.27 9.19 14.56
C HIS A 184 0.07 9.25 13.07
N SER A 185 1.36 9.34 12.78
CA SER A 185 1.88 9.35 11.42
C SER A 185 3.18 8.57 11.36
N TRP A 186 3.36 7.78 10.30
CA TRP A 186 4.63 7.10 10.05
C TRP A 186 4.90 6.95 8.56
N LYS A 187 6.17 6.77 8.23
CA LYS A 187 6.64 6.53 6.85
C LYS A 187 7.18 5.12 6.70
N THR A 188 7.01 4.56 5.51
CA THR A 188 7.71 3.35 5.10
C THR A 188 8.33 3.54 3.72
N ARG A 189 9.44 2.86 3.47
CA ARG A 189 10.12 2.82 2.17
C ARG A 189 10.40 1.37 1.72
N ILE A 190 9.70 0.41 2.34
CA ILE A 190 9.90 -1.03 2.07
C ILE A 190 8.78 -1.64 1.22
N LEU A 191 7.95 -0.81 0.61
CA LEU A 191 6.91 -1.27 -0.30
C LEU A 191 7.50 -1.64 -1.66
N SER A 192 6.79 -2.48 -2.40
CA SER A 192 7.17 -2.90 -3.75
C SER A 192 6.35 -2.17 -4.81
N PRO A 193 6.92 -1.91 -6.01
CA PRO A 193 6.19 -1.25 -7.09
C PRO A 193 4.99 -2.07 -7.58
N GLY A 194 3.92 -1.39 -7.98
CA GLY A 194 2.76 -2.01 -8.58
C GLY A 194 2.02 -3.01 -7.69
N LYS A 195 2.20 -2.91 -6.38
CA LYS A 195 1.64 -3.85 -5.42
C LYS A 195 0.50 -3.22 -4.63
N THR A 196 -0.49 -4.03 -4.30
CA THR A 196 -1.66 -3.58 -3.53
C THR A 196 -1.49 -3.90 -2.05
N TYR A 197 -1.84 -2.91 -1.23
CA TYR A 197 -1.71 -2.93 0.23
C TYR A 197 -3.01 -2.53 0.89
N ILE A 198 -3.12 -2.85 2.15
CA ILE A 198 -4.18 -2.39 3.04
C ILE A 198 -3.56 -1.61 4.20
N PHE A 199 -4.09 -0.43 4.44
CA PHE A 199 -3.84 0.41 5.60
C PHE A 199 -5.07 0.39 6.48
N TYR A 200 -4.94 0.06 7.76
CA TYR A 200 -6.10 -0.17 8.62
C TYR A 200 -5.89 0.38 10.03
N SER A 201 -7.01 0.62 10.69
CA SER A 201 -7.05 1.04 12.10
C SER A 201 -8.29 0.47 12.77
N TYR A 202 -8.16 0.13 14.03
CA TYR A 202 -9.29 -0.29 14.86
C TYR A 202 -9.04 0.07 16.32
N GLY A 203 -10.10 0.55 16.99
CA GLY A 203 -10.08 0.85 18.40
C GLY A 203 -10.10 -0.41 19.25
N CYS A 204 -9.41 -0.38 20.37
CA CYS A 204 -9.28 -1.51 21.30
C CYS A 204 -9.83 -1.15 22.67
N LYS A 205 -10.62 -2.05 23.22
CA LYS A 205 -11.04 -2.02 24.63
C LYS A 205 -10.39 -3.17 25.35
N PHE A 206 -9.56 -2.85 26.33
CA PHE A 206 -8.88 -3.84 27.18
C PHE A 206 -9.72 -4.10 28.42
N GLN A 207 -10.22 -5.33 28.54
CA GLN A 207 -11.11 -5.76 29.61
C GLN A 207 -10.59 -6.98 30.36
N TYR A 208 -9.29 -7.19 30.35
CA TYR A 208 -8.68 -8.41 30.90
C TYR A 208 -8.84 -8.54 32.42
N LYS A 209 -9.05 -7.43 33.13
CA LYS A 209 -9.32 -7.45 34.59
C LYS A 209 -10.71 -8.00 34.89
N GLU A 210 -11.70 -7.66 34.07
CA GLU A 210 -13.10 -8.07 34.22
C GLU A 210 -13.39 -9.38 33.49
N ASN A 211 -12.75 -9.60 32.35
CA ASN A 211 -12.98 -10.78 31.51
C ASN A 211 -11.64 -11.34 30.95
N PRO A 212 -10.90 -12.13 31.76
CA PRO A 212 -9.61 -12.67 31.33
C PRO A 212 -9.66 -13.60 30.10
N LYS A 213 -10.82 -14.21 29.84
CA LYS A 213 -11.00 -15.13 28.70
C LYS A 213 -11.19 -14.40 27.38
N ASN A 214 -11.63 -13.14 27.45
CA ASN A 214 -11.79 -12.27 26.29
C ASN A 214 -11.19 -10.89 26.61
N PRO A 215 -9.83 -10.84 26.69
CA PRO A 215 -9.16 -9.68 27.28
C PRO A 215 -9.17 -8.43 26.43
N VAL A 216 -9.36 -8.56 25.11
CA VAL A 216 -9.36 -7.45 24.15
C VAL A 216 -10.56 -7.59 23.22
N VAL A 217 -11.37 -6.55 23.13
CA VAL A 217 -12.45 -6.43 22.16
C VAL A 217 -12.28 -5.15 21.35
N LEU A 218 -12.88 -5.09 20.17
CA LEU A 218 -12.89 -3.89 19.38
C LEU A 218 -13.86 -2.87 19.96
N SER A 219 -13.41 -1.62 20.06
CA SER A 219 -14.27 -0.48 20.44
C SER A 219 -14.81 0.26 19.22
N THR A 220 -14.30 -0.05 18.02
CA THR A 220 -14.75 0.51 16.74
C THR A 220 -14.82 -0.60 15.69
N PRO A 221 -15.49 -0.37 14.56
CA PRO A 221 -15.29 -1.18 13.36
C PRO A 221 -13.83 -1.16 12.91
N PHE A 222 -13.47 -2.14 12.07
CA PHE A 222 -12.19 -2.21 11.38
C PHE A 222 -12.24 -1.27 10.16
N VAL A 223 -11.51 -0.17 10.23
CA VAL A 223 -11.47 0.84 9.15
C VAL A 223 -10.25 0.60 8.28
N LYS A 224 -10.43 0.54 6.96
CA LYS A 224 -9.38 0.18 6.02
C LYS A 224 -9.36 1.08 4.79
N VAL A 225 -8.17 1.26 4.27
CA VAL A 225 -7.89 1.94 3.01
C VAL A 225 -7.05 1.00 2.15
N LYS A 226 -7.57 0.64 0.98
CA LYS A 226 -6.85 -0.13 -0.02
C LYS A 226 -6.12 0.82 -0.94
N PHE A 227 -4.83 0.57 -1.19
CA PHE A 227 -4.05 1.39 -2.10
C PHE A 227 -3.05 0.53 -2.88
N THR A 228 -2.66 1.02 -4.05
CA THR A 228 -1.68 0.36 -4.91
C THR A 228 -0.54 1.32 -5.17
N THR A 229 0.69 0.86 -4.97
CA THR A 229 1.87 1.64 -5.32
C THR A 229 1.97 1.78 -6.83
N PRO A 230 2.46 2.92 -7.33
CA PRO A 230 2.72 3.03 -8.77
C PRO A 230 3.88 2.12 -9.18
N GLU A 231 3.90 1.76 -10.46
CA GLU A 231 5.07 1.14 -11.06
C GLU A 231 6.23 2.14 -11.08
N TRP A 232 7.46 1.60 -11.04
CA TRP A 232 8.62 2.46 -11.21
C TRP A 232 8.71 2.98 -12.65
N LYS A 233 9.05 4.26 -12.80
CA LYS A 233 9.31 4.91 -14.09
C LYS A 233 10.50 5.85 -13.95
N ALA A 234 11.35 5.89 -14.98
CA ALA A 234 12.40 6.90 -15.05
C ALA A 234 11.80 8.30 -15.12
N THR A 235 12.32 9.20 -14.30
CA THR A 235 11.93 10.62 -14.24
C THR A 235 13.02 11.55 -14.74
N SER A 236 14.21 11.02 -14.98
CA SER A 236 15.37 11.75 -15.50
C SER A 236 15.95 11.04 -16.72
N LYS A 237 16.49 11.82 -17.63
CA LYS A 237 17.21 11.32 -18.82
C LYS A 237 18.72 11.24 -18.59
N MET A 238 19.19 11.52 -17.38
CA MET A 238 20.62 11.46 -17.05
C MET A 238 21.18 10.06 -17.38
N THR A 239 22.34 10.03 -17.98
CA THR A 239 23.10 8.83 -18.33
C THR A 239 24.47 8.86 -17.64
N PHE A 240 25.12 7.69 -17.58
CA PHE A 240 26.40 7.55 -16.92
C PHE A 240 27.40 6.83 -17.82
N ASN A 241 28.64 7.29 -17.80
CA ASN A 241 29.76 6.52 -18.29
C ASN A 241 30.55 6.03 -17.07
N VAL A 242 30.67 4.72 -16.92
CA VAL A 242 31.31 4.07 -15.78
C VAL A 242 32.47 3.21 -16.28
N THR A 243 33.68 3.48 -15.82
CA THR A 243 34.88 2.72 -16.24
C THR A 243 35.67 2.27 -15.01
N SER A 244 36.34 1.12 -15.13
CA SER A 244 37.22 0.61 -14.09
C SER A 244 38.55 1.36 -14.14
N VAL A 245 39.00 1.85 -13.00
CA VAL A 245 40.30 2.51 -12.85
C VAL A 245 41.35 1.53 -12.32
N SER A 246 41.02 0.79 -11.27
CA SER A 246 41.93 -0.21 -10.68
C SER A 246 41.17 -1.26 -9.89
N GLN A 247 41.82 -2.42 -9.78
CA GLN A 247 41.40 -3.51 -8.90
C GLN A 247 42.62 -4.01 -8.16
N THR A 248 42.60 -4.03 -6.85
CA THR A 248 43.68 -4.55 -6.01
C THR A 248 43.10 -5.49 -4.95
N LEU A 249 43.89 -6.40 -4.48
CA LEU A 249 43.53 -7.35 -3.42
C LEU A 249 44.16 -6.89 -2.11
N LYS A 250 43.33 -6.90 -1.05
CA LYS A 250 43.76 -6.67 0.31
C LYS A 250 43.07 -7.69 1.22
N ASP A 251 43.84 -8.58 1.83
CA ASP A 251 43.34 -9.61 2.72
C ASP A 251 42.24 -10.49 2.08
N GLY A 252 42.43 -10.87 0.81
CA GLY A 252 41.52 -11.70 0.04
C GLY A 252 40.27 -10.98 -0.47
N LYS A 253 40.13 -9.70 -0.21
CA LYS A 253 39.05 -8.86 -0.71
C LYS A 253 39.52 -7.86 -1.74
N VAL A 254 38.63 -7.53 -2.67
CA VAL A 254 38.91 -6.54 -3.71
C VAL A 254 38.70 -5.13 -3.23
N VAL A 255 39.66 -4.27 -3.55
CA VAL A 255 39.48 -2.81 -3.57
C VAL A 255 39.32 -2.42 -5.04
N SER A 256 38.11 -2.10 -5.44
CA SER A 256 37.74 -1.73 -6.81
C SER A 256 37.49 -0.23 -6.90
N VAL A 257 38.17 0.43 -7.83
CA VAL A 257 38.00 1.87 -8.06
C VAL A 257 37.42 2.07 -9.45
N VAL A 258 36.34 2.82 -9.53
CA VAL A 258 35.67 3.17 -10.78
C VAL A 258 35.56 4.68 -10.94
N LYS A 259 35.51 5.11 -12.21
CA LYS A 259 35.22 6.51 -12.54
C LYS A 259 33.82 6.60 -13.09
N VAL A 260 33.01 7.50 -12.53
CA VAL A 260 31.65 7.77 -12.95
C VAL A 260 31.57 9.17 -13.53
N VAL A 261 31.10 9.26 -14.77
CA VAL A 261 30.89 10.54 -15.47
C VAL A 261 29.39 10.63 -15.81
N PRO A 262 28.62 11.39 -15.04
CA PRO A 262 27.20 11.61 -15.37
C PRO A 262 27.03 12.64 -16.49
N SER A 263 25.94 12.56 -17.24
CA SER A 263 25.60 13.57 -18.26
C SER A 263 25.12 14.90 -17.66
N SER A 264 24.74 14.92 -16.39
CA SER A 264 24.39 16.12 -15.63
C SER A 264 25.33 16.29 -14.45
N ASN A 265 25.79 17.53 -14.20
CA ASN A 265 26.64 17.84 -13.06
C ASN A 265 25.85 18.29 -11.82
N THR A 266 24.54 18.46 -11.96
CA THR A 266 23.69 18.97 -10.87
C THR A 266 22.77 17.90 -10.31
N GLU A 267 22.33 16.94 -11.12
CA GLU A 267 21.52 15.82 -10.64
C GLU A 267 22.38 14.84 -9.86
N LYS A 268 21.80 14.27 -8.81
CA LYS A 268 22.50 13.37 -7.91
C LYS A 268 22.35 11.91 -8.33
N TYR A 269 23.29 11.10 -7.91
CA TYR A 269 23.29 9.67 -8.19
C TYR A 269 23.84 8.85 -7.02
N PHE A 270 23.54 7.57 -7.04
CA PHE A 270 23.92 6.58 -6.04
C PHE A 270 24.75 5.49 -6.71
N VAL A 271 25.80 5.03 -6.02
CA VAL A 271 26.70 3.99 -6.50
C VAL A 271 26.79 2.88 -5.48
N THR A 272 26.67 1.63 -5.92
CA THR A 272 26.87 0.45 -5.06
C THR A 272 27.59 -0.63 -5.83
N PHE A 273 28.36 -1.47 -5.11
CA PHE A 273 29.11 -2.61 -5.62
C PHE A 273 28.53 -3.88 -5.02
N VAL A 274 28.40 -4.93 -5.84
CA VAL A 274 27.83 -6.20 -5.38
C VAL A 274 28.37 -7.36 -6.18
N GLU A 275 28.60 -8.50 -5.52
CA GLU A 275 28.89 -9.76 -6.24
C GLU A 275 27.67 -10.25 -6.99
N ASP A 276 27.85 -10.73 -8.22
CA ASP A 276 26.77 -11.28 -9.06
C ASP A 276 26.03 -12.41 -8.33
N GLU A 277 26.78 -13.29 -7.69
CA GLU A 277 26.24 -14.43 -6.95
C GLU A 277 25.32 -14.02 -5.81
N TYR A 278 25.62 -12.92 -5.13
CA TYR A 278 24.75 -12.39 -4.06
C TYR A 278 23.39 -11.93 -4.61
N VAL A 279 23.40 -11.25 -5.74
CA VAL A 279 22.14 -10.79 -6.38
C VAL A 279 21.33 -11.98 -6.86
N GLU A 280 21.98 -12.97 -7.47
CA GLU A 280 21.31 -14.20 -7.93
C GLU A 280 20.66 -14.95 -6.77
N LYS A 281 21.41 -15.17 -5.70
CA LYS A 281 20.95 -15.95 -4.55
C LYS A 281 19.82 -15.27 -3.78
N ASN A 282 19.90 -13.96 -3.57
CA ASN A 282 18.99 -13.24 -2.68
C ASN A 282 17.87 -12.50 -3.41
N TYR A 283 18.05 -12.19 -4.69
CA TYR A 283 17.13 -11.36 -5.48
C TYR A 283 16.83 -11.94 -6.88
N GLY A 284 17.18 -13.20 -7.13
CA GLY A 284 16.92 -13.83 -8.42
C GLY A 284 17.60 -13.13 -9.61
N GLY A 285 18.74 -12.47 -9.35
CA GLY A 285 19.48 -11.73 -10.37
C GLY A 285 18.93 -10.34 -10.68
N LYS A 286 17.97 -9.83 -9.89
CA LYS A 286 17.31 -8.55 -10.16
C LYS A 286 17.98 -7.41 -9.41
N ASP A 287 18.74 -6.59 -10.12
CA ASP A 287 19.45 -5.44 -9.55
C ASP A 287 18.50 -4.40 -8.94
N PHE A 288 17.33 -4.20 -9.53
CA PHE A 288 16.33 -3.29 -8.99
C PHE A 288 15.89 -3.67 -7.58
N GLU A 289 15.67 -4.95 -7.34
CA GLU A 289 15.29 -5.46 -6.01
C GLU A 289 16.44 -5.39 -5.02
N LEU A 290 17.67 -5.67 -5.47
CA LEU A 290 18.86 -5.45 -4.65
C LEU A 290 18.96 -3.99 -4.20
N LEU A 291 18.75 -3.03 -5.12
CA LEU A 291 18.80 -1.60 -4.82
C LEU A 291 17.78 -1.21 -3.78
N MET A 292 16.53 -1.66 -3.93
CA MET A 292 15.50 -1.41 -2.93
C MET A 292 15.90 -1.94 -1.55
N GLY A 293 16.47 -3.13 -1.50
CA GLY A 293 16.99 -3.73 -0.26
C GLY A 293 18.10 -2.89 0.37
N ARG A 294 19.08 -2.46 -0.41
CA ARG A 294 20.19 -1.65 0.08
C ARG A 294 19.76 -0.25 0.54
N MET A 295 18.85 0.36 -0.21
CA MET A 295 18.27 1.65 0.19
C MET A 295 17.49 1.52 1.50
N GLY A 296 16.67 0.48 1.63
CA GLY A 296 15.93 0.19 2.85
C GLY A 296 16.83 -0.05 4.06
N ASP A 297 17.92 -0.80 3.87
CA ASP A 297 18.92 -1.03 4.94
C ASP A 297 19.62 0.25 5.36
N ALA A 298 20.02 1.10 4.42
CA ALA A 298 20.64 2.39 4.72
C ALA A 298 19.72 3.29 5.56
N GLU A 299 18.44 3.28 5.26
CA GLU A 299 17.43 4.03 6.00
C GLU A 299 17.20 3.44 7.39
N LYS A 300 17.04 2.13 7.48
CA LYS A 300 16.78 1.42 8.74
C LYS A 300 17.97 1.48 9.71
N MET A 301 19.19 1.37 9.19
CA MET A 301 20.41 1.36 10.01
C MET A 301 20.89 2.76 10.36
N GLY A 302 20.20 3.80 9.92
CA GLY A 302 20.49 5.18 10.25
C GLY A 302 21.63 5.82 9.45
N VAL A 303 22.13 5.18 8.41
CA VAL A 303 23.08 5.78 7.46
C VAL A 303 22.40 6.96 6.76
N VAL A 304 21.12 6.81 6.42
CA VAL A 304 20.25 7.89 5.96
C VAL A 304 19.26 8.19 7.08
N ARG A 305 19.39 9.35 7.71
CA ARG A 305 18.52 9.76 8.82
C ARG A 305 17.24 10.40 8.30
N ASN A 306 16.10 9.98 8.87
CA ASN A 306 14.77 10.55 8.55
C ASN A 306 14.48 10.58 7.04
N TYR A 307 14.94 9.56 6.31
CA TYR A 307 14.76 9.46 4.85
C TYR A 307 15.36 10.64 4.07
N ASN A 308 16.24 11.41 4.68
CA ASN A 308 16.88 12.55 4.05
C ASN A 308 18.15 12.14 3.29
N TRP A 309 17.95 11.59 2.10
CA TRP A 309 19.05 11.17 1.23
C TRP A 309 19.89 12.33 0.77
N GLY A 310 19.27 13.49 0.52
CA GLY A 310 19.98 14.70 0.09
C GLY A 310 21.04 15.19 1.07
N ALA A 311 20.85 14.95 2.37
CA ALA A 311 21.82 15.28 3.42
C ALA A 311 22.81 14.15 3.70
N SER A 312 22.65 12.98 3.09
CA SER A 312 23.53 11.83 3.28
C SER A 312 24.78 11.93 2.41
N LYS A 313 25.83 11.22 2.81
CA LYS A 313 27.06 11.08 2.01
C LYS A 313 26.90 10.07 0.86
N LEU A 314 25.76 9.38 0.78
CA LEU A 314 25.53 8.36 -0.23
C LEU A 314 25.20 8.96 -1.60
N LEU A 315 24.61 10.16 -1.65
CA LEU A 315 24.33 10.84 -2.90
C LEU A 315 25.54 11.67 -3.34
N ARG A 316 25.85 11.55 -4.62
CA ARG A 316 26.98 12.17 -5.28
C ARG A 316 26.50 12.99 -6.49
N SER A 317 27.29 13.94 -6.92
CA SER A 317 27.05 14.72 -8.13
C SER A 317 28.35 14.95 -8.90
N GLY A 318 28.24 15.13 -10.21
CA GLY A 318 29.38 15.38 -11.08
C GLY A 318 30.30 14.16 -11.24
N GLU A 319 31.42 14.36 -11.95
CA GLU A 319 32.41 13.32 -12.16
C GLU A 319 33.08 12.93 -10.85
N GLN A 320 33.15 11.63 -10.55
CA GLN A 320 33.78 11.13 -9.34
C GLN A 320 34.54 9.83 -9.60
N THR A 321 35.64 9.67 -8.87
CA THR A 321 36.37 8.40 -8.77
C THR A 321 36.02 7.79 -7.42
N ILE A 322 35.45 6.58 -7.43
CA ILE A 322 34.81 5.97 -6.27
C ILE A 322 35.33 4.56 -6.05
N SER A 323 35.79 4.29 -4.82
CA SER A 323 36.14 2.96 -4.35
C SER A 323 34.94 2.29 -3.67
N ASN A 324 34.84 0.95 -3.80
CA ASN A 324 33.86 0.17 -3.03
C ASN A 324 34.07 0.31 -1.51
N ALA A 325 35.27 0.67 -1.06
CA ALA A 325 35.56 0.95 0.35
C ALA A 325 35.01 2.32 0.82
N GLU A 326 34.62 3.19 -0.11
CA GLU A 326 34.29 4.59 0.16
C GLU A 326 32.84 4.97 -0.23
N THR A 327 32.01 4.00 -0.56
CA THR A 327 30.62 4.27 -0.96
C THR A 327 29.75 4.72 0.20
N GLY A 328 30.14 4.43 1.44
CA GLY A 328 29.32 4.64 2.63
C GLY A 328 28.41 3.46 2.97
N ILE A 329 28.38 2.45 2.10
CA ILE A 329 27.66 1.18 2.31
C ILE A 329 28.70 0.10 2.64
N SER A 330 28.71 -0.37 3.88
CA SER A 330 29.75 -1.30 4.35
C SER A 330 29.79 -2.63 3.59
N VAL A 331 28.63 -3.15 3.19
CA VAL A 331 28.55 -4.41 2.44
C VAL A 331 29.13 -4.32 1.02
N ASP A 332 29.35 -3.14 0.48
CA ASP A 332 29.99 -2.93 -0.81
C ASP A 332 31.45 -3.43 -0.82
N GLN A 333 32.05 -3.56 0.38
CA GLN A 333 33.39 -4.10 0.55
C GLN A 333 33.47 -5.64 0.48
N ASN A 334 32.32 -6.31 0.43
CA ASN A 334 32.25 -7.77 0.43
C ASN A 334 32.39 -8.34 -0.99
N ILE A 335 33.52 -8.04 -1.63
CA ILE A 335 33.88 -8.60 -2.95
C ILE A 335 35.14 -9.42 -2.76
N THR A 336 35.04 -10.74 -2.97
CA THR A 336 36.13 -11.67 -2.74
C THR A 336 36.93 -11.94 -4.01
N ALA A 337 38.17 -12.35 -3.82
CA ALA A 337 39.06 -12.68 -4.92
C ALA A 337 38.46 -13.71 -5.88
N GLY A 338 38.62 -13.50 -7.18
CA GLY A 338 38.17 -14.39 -8.25
C GLY A 338 36.68 -14.35 -8.58
N LYS A 339 35.88 -13.60 -7.82
CA LYS A 339 34.42 -13.54 -8.01
C LYS A 339 34.03 -12.48 -9.04
N LYS A 340 32.96 -12.76 -9.77
CA LYS A 340 32.29 -11.78 -10.63
C LYS A 340 31.49 -10.81 -9.77
N TYR A 341 31.60 -9.54 -10.06
CA TYR A 341 30.87 -8.50 -9.39
C TYR A 341 30.49 -7.41 -10.37
N HIS A 342 29.61 -6.55 -9.97
CA HIS A 342 29.26 -5.41 -10.79
C HIS A 342 29.03 -4.16 -9.96
N VAL A 343 29.17 -3.05 -10.64
CA VAL A 343 28.89 -1.72 -10.11
C VAL A 343 27.56 -1.27 -10.67
N ILE A 344 26.72 -0.74 -9.80
CA ILE A 344 25.41 -0.21 -10.16
C ILE A 344 25.42 1.29 -9.90
N VAL A 345 25.03 2.07 -10.90
CA VAL A 345 24.85 3.51 -10.79
C VAL A 345 23.45 3.88 -11.21
N ILE A 346 22.75 4.62 -10.36
CA ILE A 346 21.41 5.14 -10.62
C ILE A 346 21.33 6.61 -10.26
N GLY A 347 20.60 7.38 -11.05
CA GLY A 347 20.14 8.69 -10.59
C GLY A 347 19.21 8.53 -9.40
N MET A 348 19.30 9.45 -8.43
CA MET A 348 18.49 9.40 -7.23
C MET A 348 18.12 10.80 -6.76
N SER A 349 16.86 10.99 -6.36
CA SER A 349 16.38 12.24 -5.78
C SER A 349 16.79 12.35 -4.31
N ASP A 350 16.67 13.57 -3.76
CA ASP A 350 16.93 13.82 -2.34
C ASP A 350 16.00 13.04 -1.41
N ASP A 351 14.85 12.58 -1.94
CA ASP A 351 13.90 11.74 -1.21
C ASP A 351 14.24 10.24 -1.29
N GLY A 352 15.32 9.87 -1.97
CA GLY A 352 15.71 8.46 -2.10
C GLY A 352 14.90 7.69 -3.14
N LEU A 353 14.41 8.36 -4.17
CA LEU A 353 13.72 7.71 -5.28
C LEU A 353 14.67 7.58 -6.47
N GLN A 354 14.71 6.40 -7.05
CA GLN A 354 15.48 6.14 -8.26
C GLN A 354 14.88 6.95 -9.43
N THR A 355 15.70 7.76 -10.09
CA THR A 355 15.26 8.65 -11.16
C THR A 355 15.61 8.17 -12.57
N THR A 356 16.62 7.30 -12.70
CA THR A 356 17.09 6.82 -13.99
C THR A 356 17.03 5.30 -14.09
N GLU A 357 17.14 4.80 -15.31
CA GLU A 357 17.48 3.39 -15.55
C GLU A 357 18.82 3.04 -14.89
N ILE A 358 19.02 1.77 -14.62
CA ILE A 358 20.25 1.25 -14.03
C ILE A 358 21.38 1.29 -15.06
N LYS A 359 22.53 1.87 -14.67
CA LYS A 359 23.79 1.69 -15.38
C LYS A 359 24.63 0.67 -14.63
N ARG A 360 25.08 -0.35 -15.34
CA ARG A 360 25.84 -1.47 -14.76
C ARG A 360 27.20 -1.61 -15.44
N LEU A 361 28.23 -1.84 -14.63
CA LEU A 361 29.57 -2.21 -15.11
C LEU A 361 29.91 -3.58 -14.54
N ASP A 362 30.10 -4.58 -15.40
CA ASP A 362 30.48 -5.93 -15.01
C ASP A 362 31.99 -6.06 -14.92
N LEU A 363 32.47 -6.66 -13.84
CA LEU A 363 33.90 -6.86 -13.57
C LEU A 363 34.12 -8.25 -12.98
N THR A 364 35.37 -8.71 -13.10
CA THR A 364 35.84 -9.93 -12.42
C THR A 364 36.98 -9.56 -11.49
N ALA A 365 36.87 -9.94 -10.22
CA ALA A 365 37.88 -9.68 -9.22
C ALA A 365 39.16 -10.47 -9.55
N PRO A 366 40.34 -9.88 -9.40
CA PRO A 366 41.59 -10.63 -9.54
C PRO A 366 41.65 -11.73 -8.48
N SER A 367 42.26 -12.85 -8.83
CA SER A 367 42.40 -14.02 -7.94
C SER A 367 43.74 -14.03 -7.16
N LYS A 368 44.65 -13.20 -7.57
CA LYS A 368 45.93 -12.99 -6.89
C LYS A 368 46.45 -11.58 -7.07
#